data_356046d4ebf58d12ddc27e5f15b09515
#
_entry.id   356046d4ebf58d12ddc27e5f15b09515
#
_cell.length_a   1.000
_cell.length_b   1.000
_cell.length_c   1.000
_cell.angle_alpha   90.00
_cell.angle_beta   90.00
_cell.angle_gamma   90.00
#
_symmetry.space_group_name_H-M   'P 1'
#
loop_
_entity.id
_entity.type
_entity.pdbx_description
1 polymer ?
#
loop_
_entity_poly.entity_id
_entity_poly.type
_entity_poly.pdbx_seq_one_letter_code
_entity_poly.pdbx_strand_id
1 'polypeptide(L)'
;MMQDFYAIDNYPIDVAISKKLFKEFIADEKLGKAYLIYHSHGERTTEVVGYAILTYIFSFEYQGRIAFLDELYIKESSRGKGIGKQTLDFIKEQALLLNVKLIYLELENHNENGQKLYLANNFEVHNRKLLKLKL
;
A
#
# COMPACT_ATOMS: atom_id res chain seq x y z
N MET A 1 -12.97 -1.98 5.19
CA MET A 1 -11.95 -1.51 4.23
C MET A 1 -11.14 -2.65 3.64
N MET A 2 -10.42 -3.47 4.43
CA MET A 2 -9.67 -4.62 3.86
C MET A 2 -10.59 -5.62 3.13
N GLN A 3 -11.76 -5.92 3.67
CA GLN A 3 -12.78 -6.74 2.97
C GLN A 3 -13.20 -6.10 1.63
N ASP A 4 -13.38 -4.79 1.60
CA ASP A 4 -13.79 -4.09 0.38
C ASP A 4 -12.66 -4.05 -0.65
N PHE A 5 -11.40 -3.94 -0.18
CA PHE A 5 -10.21 -4.01 -1.03
C PHE A 5 -10.11 -5.38 -1.72
N TYR A 6 -10.20 -6.46 -0.94
CA TYR A 6 -10.11 -7.83 -1.47
C TYR A 6 -11.29 -8.20 -2.37
N ALA A 7 -12.47 -7.61 -2.13
CA ALA A 7 -13.65 -7.82 -2.95
C ALA A 7 -13.52 -7.23 -4.37
N ILE A 8 -12.67 -6.23 -4.59
CA ILE A 8 -12.44 -5.62 -5.92
C ILE A 8 -12.01 -6.69 -6.93
N ASP A 9 -11.11 -7.57 -6.54
CA ASP A 9 -10.51 -8.60 -7.39
C ASP A 9 -11.01 -10.01 -7.05
N ASN A 10 -12.09 -10.11 -6.26
CA ASN A 10 -12.67 -11.36 -5.79
C ASN A 10 -11.69 -12.27 -5.03
N TYR A 11 -10.73 -11.70 -4.32
CA TYR A 11 -9.84 -12.46 -3.47
C TYR A 11 -10.53 -12.88 -2.17
N PRO A 12 -10.36 -14.14 -1.74
CA PRO A 12 -10.92 -14.61 -0.49
C PRO A 12 -10.23 -13.93 0.70
N ILE A 13 -11.02 -13.54 1.70
CA ILE A 13 -10.51 -12.99 2.95
C ILE A 13 -11.20 -13.67 4.15
N ASP A 14 -10.41 -14.22 5.06
CA ASP A 14 -10.85 -14.65 6.38
C ASP A 14 -10.58 -13.52 7.39
N VAL A 15 -11.67 -12.95 7.91
CA VAL A 15 -11.59 -11.78 8.82
C VAL A 15 -10.91 -12.13 10.14
N ALA A 16 -11.10 -13.36 10.66
CA ALA A 16 -10.51 -13.79 11.92
C ALA A 16 -8.99 -13.97 11.78
N ILE A 17 -8.57 -14.60 10.68
CA ILE A 17 -7.16 -14.75 10.33
C ILE A 17 -6.54 -13.38 10.08
N SER A 18 -7.18 -12.53 9.28
CA SER A 18 -6.66 -11.18 8.97
C SER A 18 -6.46 -10.34 10.21
N LYS A 19 -7.38 -10.39 11.19
CA LYS A 19 -7.22 -9.69 12.47
C LYS A 19 -6.01 -10.20 13.27
N LYS A 20 -5.77 -11.52 13.27
CA LYS A 20 -4.61 -12.12 13.94
C LYS A 20 -3.31 -11.67 13.29
N LEU A 21 -3.23 -11.79 11.96
CA LEU A 21 -2.07 -11.40 11.17
C LEU A 21 -1.77 -9.90 11.31
N PHE A 22 -2.81 -9.06 11.32
CA PHE A 22 -2.63 -7.62 11.49
C PHE A 22 -2.07 -7.26 12.88
N LYS A 23 -2.51 -7.95 13.93
CA LYS A 23 -1.93 -7.77 15.27
C LYS A 23 -0.46 -8.16 15.34
N GLU A 24 -0.10 -9.26 14.69
CA GLU A 24 1.29 -9.71 14.57
C GLU A 24 2.12 -8.68 13.80
N PHE A 25 1.61 -8.23 12.67
CA PHE A 25 2.27 -7.26 11.80
C PHE A 25 2.57 -5.93 12.51
N ILE A 26 1.59 -5.36 13.22
CA ILE A 26 1.80 -4.06 13.90
C ILE A 26 2.66 -4.18 15.18
N ALA A 27 2.84 -5.40 15.72
CA ALA A 27 3.68 -5.64 16.89
C ALA A 27 5.18 -5.69 16.55
N ASP A 28 5.55 -5.92 15.30
CA ASP A 28 6.95 -5.97 14.86
C ASP A 28 7.23 -4.96 13.74
N GLU A 29 7.86 -3.86 14.09
CA GLU A 29 8.23 -2.79 13.14
C GLU A 29 9.20 -3.23 12.03
N LYS A 30 9.82 -4.41 12.16
CA LYS A 30 10.68 -4.98 11.12
C LYS A 30 9.88 -5.54 9.95
N LEU A 31 8.64 -5.94 10.17
CA LEU A 31 7.76 -6.48 9.13
C LEU A 31 7.29 -5.39 8.16
N GLY A 32 7.01 -4.19 8.68
CA GLY A 32 6.50 -3.11 7.85
C GLY A 32 5.83 -2.00 8.64
N LYS A 33 5.00 -1.23 7.95
CA LYS A 33 4.19 -0.16 8.53
C LYS A 33 2.79 -0.16 7.91
N ALA A 34 1.78 0.08 8.73
CA ALA A 34 0.41 0.32 8.30
C ALA A 34 0.02 1.76 8.62
N TYR A 35 -0.64 2.40 7.68
CA TYR A 35 -1.09 3.78 7.79
C TYR A 35 -2.60 3.87 7.56
N LEU A 36 -3.29 4.65 8.39
CA LEU A 36 -4.66 5.05 8.13
C LEU A 36 -4.66 6.39 7.38
N ILE A 37 -5.48 6.48 6.34
CA ILE A 37 -5.64 7.69 5.54
C ILE A 37 -6.88 8.42 6.04
N TYR A 38 -6.68 9.66 6.47
CA TYR A 38 -7.75 10.53 6.95
C TYR A 38 -8.03 11.61 5.92
N HIS A 39 -9.29 11.97 5.79
CA HIS A 39 -9.73 13.14 5.04
C HIS A 39 -10.54 14.06 5.94
N SER A 40 -10.20 15.35 5.92
CA SER A 40 -10.93 16.37 6.71
C SER A 40 -12.00 17.02 5.86
N HIS A 41 -13.22 17.01 6.35
CA HIS A 41 -14.34 17.75 5.79
C HIS A 41 -14.59 19.02 6.63
N GLY A 42 -13.82 20.11 6.34
CA GLY A 42 -13.86 21.34 7.13
C GLY A 42 -13.15 21.21 8.49
N GLU A 43 -13.38 22.15 9.40
CA GLU A 43 -12.62 22.27 10.64
C GLU A 43 -12.95 21.24 11.74
N ARG A 44 -14.02 20.46 11.61
CA ARG A 44 -14.56 19.66 12.73
C ARG A 44 -14.78 18.18 12.46
N THR A 45 -14.64 17.69 11.25
CA THR A 45 -14.90 16.28 10.94
C THR A 45 -13.74 15.65 10.17
N THR A 46 -13.11 14.65 10.79
CA THR A 46 -12.07 13.83 10.17
C THR A 46 -12.60 12.41 10.02
N GLU A 47 -12.57 11.89 8.81
CA GLU A 47 -13.01 10.53 8.49
C GLU A 47 -11.84 9.68 8.01
N VAL A 48 -11.82 8.40 8.43
CA VAL A 48 -10.92 7.41 7.82
C VAL A 48 -11.45 7.02 6.45
N VAL A 49 -10.71 7.37 5.41
CA VAL A 49 -11.09 7.16 4.01
C VAL A 49 -10.28 6.09 3.30
N GLY A 50 -9.25 5.55 3.94
CA GLY A 50 -8.41 4.53 3.34
C GLY A 50 -7.32 4.02 4.27
N TYR A 51 -6.45 3.19 3.72
CA TYR A 51 -5.26 2.70 4.41
C TYR A 51 -4.16 2.33 3.40
N ALA A 52 -2.92 2.25 3.89
CA ALA A 52 -1.80 1.71 3.13
C ALA A 52 -0.97 0.77 4.00
N ILE A 53 -0.43 -0.28 3.41
CA ILE A 53 0.46 -1.23 4.05
C ILE A 53 1.76 -1.29 3.26
N LEU A 54 2.88 -1.06 3.96
CA LEU A 54 4.22 -1.30 3.46
C LEU A 54 4.81 -2.49 4.18
N THR A 55 5.23 -3.51 3.45
CA THR A 55 6.03 -4.61 3.98
C THR A 55 7.50 -4.43 3.62
N TYR A 56 8.42 -4.94 4.44
CA TYR A 56 9.84 -4.73 4.25
C TYR A 56 10.56 -6.00 3.83
N ILE A 57 11.50 -5.81 2.91
CA ILE A 57 12.41 -6.85 2.43
C ILE A 57 13.82 -6.32 2.54
N PHE A 58 14.78 -7.16 2.94
CA PHE A 58 16.20 -6.83 2.86
C PHE A 58 16.74 -7.24 1.49
N SER A 59 17.40 -6.31 0.81
CA SER A 59 17.97 -6.55 -0.52
C SER A 59 19.45 -6.24 -0.53
N PHE A 60 20.26 -7.22 -0.91
CA PHE A 60 21.67 -7.02 -1.15
C PHE A 60 21.92 -6.19 -2.42
N GLU A 61 21.10 -6.38 -3.46
CA GLU A 61 21.21 -5.62 -4.71
C GLU A 61 21.02 -4.11 -4.47
N TYR A 62 20.01 -3.76 -3.67
CA TYR A 62 19.72 -2.36 -3.32
C TYR A 62 20.41 -1.90 -2.04
N GLN A 63 21.32 -2.71 -1.49
CA GLN A 63 22.18 -2.39 -0.34
C GLN A 63 21.40 -1.97 0.91
N GLY A 64 20.30 -2.66 1.19
CA GLY A 64 19.53 -2.41 2.39
C GLY A 64 18.05 -2.74 2.30
N ARG A 65 17.27 -2.01 3.08
CA ARG A 65 15.83 -2.21 3.14
C ARG A 65 15.16 -1.69 1.87
N ILE A 66 14.31 -2.51 1.29
CA ILE A 66 13.31 -2.09 0.30
C ILE A 66 11.91 -2.30 0.89
N ALA A 67 10.92 -1.63 0.33
CA ALA A 67 9.52 -1.81 0.72
C ALA A 67 8.70 -2.38 -0.44
N PHE A 68 7.68 -3.13 -0.08
CA PHE A 68 6.58 -3.48 -0.97
C PHE A 68 5.36 -2.68 -0.54
N LEU A 69 4.77 -1.89 -1.42
CA LEU A 69 3.46 -1.29 -1.19
C LEU A 69 2.43 -2.40 -1.43
N ASP A 70 2.18 -3.17 -0.36
CA ASP A 70 1.39 -4.39 -0.39
C ASP A 70 -0.09 -4.10 -0.62
N GLU A 71 -0.60 -3.06 0.08
CA GLU A 71 -1.97 -2.62 -0.09
C GLU A 71 -2.05 -1.08 -0.06
N LEU A 72 -2.85 -0.52 -0.98
CA LEU A 72 -3.29 0.86 -0.96
C LEU A 72 -4.78 0.91 -1.33
N TYR A 73 -5.60 1.22 -0.37
CA TYR A 73 -7.04 1.32 -0.55
C TYR A 73 -7.56 2.70 -0.18
N ILE A 74 -8.40 3.25 -1.05
CA ILE A 74 -9.18 4.46 -0.79
C ILE A 74 -10.65 4.13 -1.06
N LYS A 75 -11.52 4.44 -0.11
CA LYS A 75 -12.97 4.27 -0.25
C LYS A 75 -13.45 4.93 -1.54
N GLU A 76 -14.34 4.26 -2.25
CA GLU A 76 -14.85 4.72 -3.54
C GLU A 76 -15.40 6.15 -3.48
N SER A 77 -16.15 6.47 -2.43
CA SER A 77 -16.71 7.82 -2.19
C SER A 77 -15.65 8.93 -2.03
N SER A 78 -14.40 8.56 -1.80
CA SER A 78 -13.28 9.47 -1.59
C SER A 78 -12.27 9.49 -2.73
N ARG A 79 -12.49 8.69 -3.78
CA ARG A 79 -11.62 8.68 -4.98
C ARG A 79 -11.82 9.93 -5.83
N GLY A 80 -10.86 10.20 -6.71
CA GLY A 80 -10.91 11.35 -7.62
C GLY A 80 -10.62 12.71 -6.98
N LYS A 81 -10.24 12.74 -5.68
CA LYS A 81 -9.98 13.96 -4.89
C LYS A 81 -8.49 14.21 -4.64
N GLY A 82 -7.60 13.54 -5.35
CA GLY A 82 -6.14 13.67 -5.17
C GLY A 82 -5.57 12.93 -3.96
N ILE A 83 -6.39 12.24 -3.15
CA ILE A 83 -5.98 11.55 -1.92
C ILE A 83 -4.92 10.48 -2.22
N GLY A 84 -5.06 9.73 -3.32
CA GLY A 84 -4.08 8.73 -3.72
C GLY A 84 -2.70 9.32 -3.96
N LYS A 85 -2.63 10.47 -4.65
CA LYS A 85 -1.37 11.19 -4.86
C LYS A 85 -0.76 11.64 -3.54
N GLN A 86 -1.54 12.30 -2.68
CA GLN A 86 -1.08 12.76 -1.37
C GLN A 86 -0.58 11.59 -0.51
N THR A 87 -1.25 10.44 -0.56
CA THR A 87 -0.81 9.23 0.13
C THR A 87 0.53 8.73 -0.40
N LEU A 88 0.73 8.71 -1.72
CA LEU A 88 2.01 8.30 -2.31
C LEU A 88 3.14 9.28 -1.97
N ASP A 89 2.88 10.57 -1.96
CA ASP A 89 3.86 11.57 -1.54
C ASP A 89 4.28 11.35 -0.08
N PHE A 90 3.32 11.13 0.82
CA PHE A 90 3.59 10.77 2.21
C PHE A 90 4.39 9.47 2.34
N ILE A 91 4.02 8.42 1.60
CA ILE A 91 4.73 7.13 1.62
C ILE A 91 6.18 7.30 1.20
N LYS A 92 6.46 8.12 0.18
CA LYS A 92 7.82 8.43 -0.25
C LYS A 92 8.63 9.12 0.84
N GLU A 93 8.05 10.10 1.52
CA GLU A 93 8.69 10.79 2.65
C GLU A 93 9.01 9.81 3.78
N GLN A 94 8.04 8.96 4.16
CA GLN A 94 8.27 7.94 5.18
C GLN A 94 9.34 6.92 4.78
N ALA A 95 9.35 6.50 3.53
CA ALA A 95 10.36 5.59 3.00
C ALA A 95 11.77 6.18 3.09
N LEU A 96 11.94 7.47 2.77
CA LEU A 96 13.21 8.19 2.91
C LEU A 96 13.66 8.25 4.37
N LEU A 97 12.77 8.60 5.30
CA LEU A 97 13.06 8.65 6.74
C LEU A 97 13.48 7.29 7.29
N LEU A 98 12.91 6.20 6.77
CA LEU A 98 13.20 4.83 7.17
C LEU A 98 14.39 4.21 6.40
N ASN A 99 15.10 5.01 5.61
CA ASN A 99 16.22 4.58 4.76
C ASN A 99 15.85 3.42 3.81
N VAL A 100 14.61 3.43 3.30
CA VAL A 100 14.15 2.52 2.26
C VAL A 100 14.76 2.92 0.93
N LYS A 101 15.33 1.98 0.20
CA LYS A 101 16.08 2.24 -1.05
C LYS A 101 15.20 2.19 -2.28
N LEU A 102 14.10 1.44 -2.22
CA LEU A 102 13.19 1.21 -3.33
C LEU A 102 11.81 0.82 -2.81
N ILE A 103 10.77 1.21 -3.52
CA ILE A 103 9.40 0.73 -3.27
C ILE A 103 8.94 -0.05 -4.51
N TYR A 104 8.59 -1.31 -4.31
CA TYR A 104 7.85 -2.12 -5.29
C TYR A 104 6.37 -2.12 -5.00
N LEU A 105 5.58 -2.41 -6.02
CA LEU A 105 4.17 -2.79 -5.91
C LEU A 105 3.80 -3.76 -7.03
N GLU A 106 2.77 -4.53 -6.81
CA GLU A 106 2.07 -5.29 -7.84
C GLU A 106 0.78 -4.59 -8.22
N LEU A 107 0.40 -4.70 -9.48
CA LEU A 107 -0.79 -4.05 -10.00
C LEU A 107 -1.52 -5.03 -10.93
N GLU A 108 -2.81 -5.21 -10.69
CA GLU A 108 -3.66 -5.99 -11.59
C GLU A 108 -3.76 -5.31 -12.97
N ASN A 109 -3.65 -6.11 -14.03
CA ASN A 109 -3.62 -5.60 -15.40
C ASN A 109 -4.82 -4.74 -15.77
N HIS A 110 -5.98 -4.99 -15.17
CA HIS A 110 -7.21 -4.25 -15.42
C HIS A 110 -7.34 -2.95 -14.60
N ASN A 111 -6.44 -2.72 -13.62
CA ASN A 111 -6.47 -1.52 -12.78
C ASN A 111 -5.82 -0.32 -13.46
N GLU A 112 -6.46 0.17 -14.51
CA GLU A 112 -5.97 1.33 -15.29
C GLU A 112 -5.81 2.60 -14.46
N ASN A 113 -6.71 2.83 -13.48
CA ASN A 113 -6.65 4.00 -12.62
C ASN A 113 -5.44 3.95 -11.68
N GLY A 114 -5.16 2.78 -11.11
CA GLY A 114 -3.94 2.55 -10.34
C GLY A 114 -2.69 2.77 -11.19
N GLN A 115 -2.65 2.20 -12.39
CA GLN A 115 -1.52 2.38 -13.31
C GLN A 115 -1.24 3.86 -13.59
N LYS A 116 -2.27 4.63 -13.95
CA LYS A 116 -2.14 6.08 -14.18
C LYS A 116 -1.61 6.81 -12.95
N LEU A 117 -2.14 6.47 -11.77
CA LEU A 117 -1.70 7.07 -10.50
C LEU A 117 -0.21 6.80 -10.24
N TYR A 118 0.23 5.55 -10.35
CA TYR A 118 1.61 5.17 -10.03
C TYR A 118 2.60 5.74 -11.04
N LEU A 119 2.33 5.65 -12.34
CA LEU A 119 3.19 6.22 -13.38
C LEU A 119 3.31 7.75 -13.26
N ALA A 120 2.21 8.45 -12.95
CA ALA A 120 2.23 9.90 -12.69
C ALA A 120 3.01 10.28 -11.42
N ASN A 121 3.30 9.31 -10.55
CA ASN A 121 4.09 9.49 -9.33
C ASN A 121 5.49 8.88 -9.40
N ASN A 122 6.04 8.77 -10.61
CA ASN A 122 7.40 8.31 -10.91
C ASN A 122 7.68 6.83 -10.58
N PHE A 123 6.65 5.99 -10.53
CA PHE A 123 6.85 4.55 -10.60
C PHE A 123 7.11 4.16 -12.04
N GLU A 124 7.93 3.15 -12.24
CA GLU A 124 8.30 2.61 -13.54
C GLU A 124 7.93 1.13 -13.63
N VAL A 125 7.64 0.67 -14.83
CA VAL A 125 7.41 -0.76 -15.06
C VAL A 125 8.72 -1.51 -14.86
N HIS A 126 8.72 -2.48 -13.94
CA HIS A 126 9.89 -3.30 -13.70
C HIS A 126 10.06 -4.36 -14.78
N ASN A 127 11.26 -4.43 -15.38
CA ASN A 127 11.56 -5.33 -16.50
C ASN A 127 11.91 -6.77 -16.11
N ARG A 128 11.68 -7.17 -14.84
CA ARG A 128 11.90 -8.54 -14.38
C ARG A 128 10.54 -9.23 -14.16
N LYS A 129 10.51 -10.52 -14.43
CA LYS A 129 9.32 -11.33 -14.15
C LYS A 129 9.31 -11.72 -12.69
N LEU A 130 8.18 -11.53 -12.03
CA LEU A 130 7.90 -12.11 -10.72
C LEU A 130 7.32 -13.51 -10.92
N LEU A 131 7.89 -14.50 -10.25
CA LEU A 131 7.40 -15.88 -10.21
C LEU A 131 6.90 -16.19 -8.81
N LYS A 132 5.82 -16.96 -8.69
CA LYS A 132 5.28 -17.39 -7.40
C LYS A 132 5.14 -18.89 -7.33
N LEU A 133 5.42 -19.45 -6.16
CA LEU A 133 5.13 -20.83 -5.78
C LEU A 133 4.25 -20.80 -4.54
N LYS A 134 3.03 -21.34 -4.64
CA LYS A 134 2.15 -21.46 -3.49
C LYS A 134 2.48 -22.76 -2.73
N LEU A 135 2.74 -22.61 -1.44
CA LEU A 135 3.05 -23.72 -0.53
C LEU A 135 1.80 -24.20 0.21
#